data_21ed3628e684fc87510e9fabf8f9f329
#
_entry.id   21ed3628e684fc87510e9fabf8f9f329
#
_cell.length_a   1.000
_cell.length_b   1.000
_cell.length_c   1.000
_cell.angle_alpha   90.00
_cell.angle_beta   90.00
_cell.angle_gamma   90.00
#
_symmetry.space_group_name_H-M   'P 1'
#
loop_
_entity.id
_entity.type
_entity.pdbx_description
1 polymer ?
#
loop_
_entity_poly.entity_id
_entity_poly.type
_entity_poly.pdbx_seq_one_letter_code
_entity_poly.pdbx_strand_id
1 'polypeptide(L)'
;MVSRGRGHRRGLRPGNRIRGDAQQGRRLARGVEPAGLGIALVSLIRLAQPPPVTGLGTILNTACILIGGLAGLFIFRSISAATQRSLRSLLALVSLVIGFMMIWDGLNGSFPLKLNQSEPTSGGADFQVGDVLEPVGGKAARSARLKVATITAKGAITALEIIEPGDYSDKPQPPIALAYPNDSTGPGRDATVKLAFNETSRGWLFRGYLLVLMVLSLAVGKWAGTKIGIQRRLNAIGASARNKFTKATEQAAEKHPPSEGFITCTLLFCVGPMSLLGPIQDGLTGDIQILAIKSVMDGISTMTFATTFGWSVLFAAGPVLLYQGTLTLLASAVKQWLDALPEAALLLDSVTATGGFIVLCIPLLLLEIRRIQLADYLPALIIAPAAVWTFLR
;
A
#
# COMPACT_ATOMS: atom_id res chain seq x y z
N MET A 1 -44.29 -34.95 -78.16
CA MET A 1 -45.39 -34.22 -77.53
C MET A 1 -44.99 -33.85 -76.15
N VAL A 2 -44.96 -32.58 -75.84
CA VAL A 2 -44.34 -31.87 -74.77
C VAL A 2 -45.26 -31.95 -73.55
N SER A 3 -44.70 -32.17 -72.29
CA SER A 3 -45.34 -31.76 -71.08
C SER A 3 -44.29 -31.22 -70.06
N ARG A 4 -44.45 -29.96 -69.79
CA ARG A 4 -43.67 -29.17 -68.81
C ARG A 4 -44.10 -29.46 -67.40
N GLY A 5 -43.18 -29.88 -66.50
CA GLY A 5 -43.35 -29.90 -65.09
C GLY A 5 -42.65 -28.73 -64.43
N ARG A 6 -43.40 -27.85 -63.67
CA ARG A 6 -42.89 -26.67 -62.91
C ARG A 6 -42.34 -27.12 -61.59
N GLY A 7 -41.07 -26.94 -61.35
CA GLY A 7 -40.45 -27.11 -60.11
C GLY A 7 -40.59 -25.84 -59.20
N HIS A 8 -41.17 -25.97 -58.06
CA HIS A 8 -41.25 -24.93 -56.99
C HIS A 8 -39.90 -24.78 -56.29
N ARG A 9 -39.19 -23.70 -56.55
CA ARG A 9 -38.03 -23.27 -55.73
C ARG A 9 -38.56 -22.49 -54.53
N ARG A 10 -38.47 -23.11 -53.33
CA ARG A 10 -38.59 -22.40 -52.06
C ARG A 10 -37.28 -21.62 -51.79
N GLY A 11 -37.37 -20.29 -51.85
CA GLY A 11 -36.26 -19.39 -51.50
C GLY A 11 -35.99 -19.42 -50.02
N LEU A 12 -34.84 -19.87 -49.62
CA LEU A 12 -34.29 -19.70 -48.30
C LEU A 12 -33.80 -18.22 -48.17
N ARG A 13 -34.46 -17.47 -47.31
CA ARG A 13 -34.04 -16.10 -46.94
C ARG A 13 -32.83 -16.19 -45.98
N PRO A 14 -31.63 -15.64 -46.28
CA PRO A 14 -30.48 -15.60 -45.39
C PRO A 14 -30.52 -14.31 -44.57
N GLY A 15 -31.38 -14.23 -43.55
CA GLY A 15 -31.55 -12.99 -42.80
C GLY A 15 -31.56 -13.14 -41.27
N ASN A 16 -31.74 -14.33 -40.73
CA ASN A 16 -32.06 -14.48 -39.29
C ASN A 16 -30.92 -15.08 -38.42
N ARG A 17 -29.83 -15.59 -39.01
CA ARG A 17 -28.70 -16.12 -38.20
C ARG A 17 -27.73 -15.05 -37.74
N ILE A 18 -27.51 -13.98 -38.52
CA ILE A 18 -26.54 -12.92 -38.16
C ILE A 18 -27.07 -12.00 -37.04
N ARG A 19 -28.40 -11.88 -36.89
CA ARG A 19 -28.96 -11.08 -35.76
C ARG A 19 -28.96 -11.80 -34.39
N GLY A 20 -28.96 -13.11 -34.36
CA GLY A 20 -28.87 -13.90 -33.12
C GLY A 20 -27.51 -13.78 -32.46
N ASP A 21 -26.45 -13.93 -33.25
CA ASP A 21 -25.07 -13.93 -32.73
C ASP A 21 -24.63 -12.52 -32.26
N ALA A 22 -25.11 -11.46 -32.91
CA ALA A 22 -24.85 -10.09 -32.49
C ALA A 22 -25.59 -9.69 -31.19
N GLN A 23 -26.75 -10.28 -30.89
CA GLN A 23 -27.45 -10.06 -29.65
C GLN A 23 -26.88 -10.90 -28.49
N GLN A 24 -26.38 -12.10 -28.78
CA GLN A 24 -25.71 -12.95 -27.79
C GLN A 24 -24.32 -12.39 -27.42
N GLY A 25 -23.56 -11.87 -28.38
CA GLY A 25 -22.31 -11.14 -28.15
C GLY A 25 -22.52 -9.84 -27.35
N ARG A 26 -23.63 -9.13 -27.56
CA ARG A 26 -23.99 -7.93 -26.77
C ARG A 26 -24.49 -8.25 -25.38
N ARG A 27 -25.04 -9.43 -25.12
CA ARG A 27 -25.42 -9.89 -23.75
C ARG A 27 -24.21 -10.35 -22.95
N LEU A 28 -23.22 -10.98 -23.58
CA LEU A 28 -21.94 -11.34 -22.93
C LEU A 28 -21.08 -10.12 -22.63
N ALA A 29 -21.13 -9.08 -23.47
CA ALA A 29 -20.42 -7.82 -23.22
C ALA A 29 -21.08 -6.91 -22.15
N ARG A 30 -22.35 -7.16 -21.78
CA ARG A 30 -23.05 -6.42 -20.72
C ARG A 30 -22.87 -7.02 -19.31
N GLY A 31 -22.18 -8.14 -19.16
CA GLY A 31 -22.00 -8.85 -17.89
C GLY A 31 -20.73 -8.52 -17.12
N VAL A 32 -19.82 -7.69 -17.65
CA VAL A 32 -18.66 -7.22 -16.93
C VAL A 32 -18.90 -5.77 -16.53
N GLU A 33 -19.48 -5.57 -15.34
CA GLU A 33 -19.51 -4.24 -14.74
C GLU A 33 -18.06 -3.72 -14.62
N PRO A 34 -17.74 -2.52 -15.13
CA PRO A 34 -16.38 -1.95 -15.03
C PRO A 34 -15.92 -1.82 -13.56
N ALA A 35 -16.85 -1.75 -12.61
CA ALA A 35 -16.57 -1.81 -11.19
C ALA A 35 -16.00 -3.17 -10.75
N GLY A 36 -16.46 -4.29 -11.33
CA GLY A 36 -15.96 -5.62 -10.99
C GLY A 36 -14.52 -5.86 -11.44
N LEU A 37 -14.14 -5.32 -12.60
CA LEU A 37 -12.76 -5.45 -13.11
C LEU A 37 -11.77 -4.66 -12.25
N GLY A 38 -12.14 -3.46 -11.80
CA GLY A 38 -11.36 -2.64 -10.89
C GLY A 38 -11.16 -3.34 -9.53
N ILE A 39 -12.22 -3.90 -8.96
CA ILE A 39 -12.16 -4.64 -7.68
C ILE A 39 -11.32 -5.91 -7.83
N ALA A 40 -11.45 -6.65 -8.93
CA ALA A 40 -10.64 -7.84 -9.20
C ALA A 40 -9.16 -7.50 -9.38
N LEU A 41 -8.84 -6.41 -10.08
CA LEU A 41 -7.45 -5.94 -10.24
C LEU A 41 -6.86 -5.50 -8.91
N VAL A 42 -7.60 -4.74 -8.10
CA VAL A 42 -7.20 -4.34 -6.74
C VAL A 42 -7.00 -5.56 -5.85
N SER A 43 -7.89 -6.55 -5.92
CA SER A 43 -7.77 -7.80 -5.15
C SER A 43 -6.56 -8.63 -5.60
N LEU A 44 -6.28 -8.70 -6.90
CA LEU A 44 -5.08 -9.37 -7.44
C LEU A 44 -3.79 -8.67 -7.00
N ILE A 45 -3.77 -7.35 -7.00
CA ILE A 45 -2.61 -6.57 -6.52
C ILE A 45 -2.42 -6.77 -5.01
N ARG A 46 -3.52 -6.82 -4.22
CA ARG A 46 -3.45 -7.12 -2.78
C ARG A 46 -2.98 -8.55 -2.49
N LEU A 47 -3.43 -9.54 -3.26
CA LEU A 47 -2.96 -10.93 -3.14
C LEU A 47 -1.49 -11.10 -3.52
N ALA A 48 -0.97 -10.22 -4.37
CA ALA A 48 0.44 -10.21 -4.75
C ALA A 48 1.34 -9.47 -3.74
N GLN A 49 0.78 -8.83 -2.71
CA GLN A 49 1.59 -8.21 -1.67
C GLN A 49 2.12 -9.29 -0.71
N PRO A 50 3.44 -9.42 -0.57
CA PRO A 50 4.01 -10.28 0.46
C PRO A 50 3.57 -9.77 1.85
N PRO A 51 3.56 -10.63 2.87
CA PRO A 51 3.33 -10.17 4.23
C PRO A 51 4.29 -9.01 4.54
N PRO A 52 3.88 -8.01 5.32
CA PRO A 52 4.69 -6.82 5.58
C PRO A 52 5.98 -7.21 6.30
N VAL A 53 7.03 -7.42 5.52
CA VAL A 53 8.39 -7.66 6.01
C VAL A 53 9.13 -6.34 5.90
N THR A 54 9.36 -5.70 7.03
CA THR A 54 10.12 -4.45 7.12
C THR A 54 11.49 -4.60 6.46
N GLY A 55 11.82 -3.69 5.54
CA GLY A 55 13.09 -3.69 4.81
C GLY A 55 13.08 -4.48 3.49
N LEU A 56 11.98 -5.15 3.15
CA LEU A 56 11.86 -5.87 1.89
C LEU A 56 12.06 -4.94 0.67
N GLY A 57 11.53 -3.73 0.74
CA GLY A 57 11.69 -2.73 -0.32
C GLY A 57 13.15 -2.33 -0.53
N THR A 58 13.91 -2.16 0.54
CA THR A 58 15.35 -1.85 0.48
C THR A 58 16.15 -3.00 -0.12
N ILE A 59 15.85 -4.24 0.28
CA ILE A 59 16.46 -5.45 -0.29
C ILE A 59 16.16 -5.55 -1.79
N LEU A 60 14.89 -5.34 -2.16
CA LEU A 60 14.44 -5.36 -3.55
C LEU A 60 15.20 -4.31 -4.39
N ASN A 61 15.33 -3.08 -3.89
CA ASN A 61 16.06 -2.03 -4.59
C ASN A 61 17.53 -2.39 -4.80
N THR A 62 18.18 -2.89 -3.75
CA THR A 62 19.57 -3.33 -3.82
C THR A 62 19.76 -4.49 -4.82
N ALA A 63 18.87 -5.47 -4.79
CA ALA A 63 18.88 -6.59 -5.73
C ALA A 63 18.69 -6.12 -7.18
N CYS A 64 17.76 -5.19 -7.43
CA CYS A 64 17.52 -4.64 -8.77
C CYS A 64 18.74 -3.85 -9.30
N ILE A 65 19.47 -3.12 -8.45
CA ILE A 65 20.72 -2.46 -8.82
C ILE A 65 21.76 -3.50 -9.25
N LEU A 66 21.94 -4.59 -8.49
CA LEU A 66 22.89 -5.65 -8.82
C LEU A 66 22.49 -6.38 -10.11
N ILE A 67 21.24 -6.80 -10.22
CA ILE A 67 20.72 -7.52 -11.41
C ILE A 67 20.81 -6.61 -12.65
N GLY A 68 20.39 -5.36 -12.54
CA GLY A 68 20.47 -4.39 -13.62
C GLY A 68 21.91 -4.14 -14.07
N GLY A 69 22.83 -4.00 -13.12
CA GLY A 69 24.24 -3.83 -13.43
C GLY A 69 24.86 -5.05 -14.13
N LEU A 70 24.59 -6.26 -13.63
CA LEU A 70 25.02 -7.50 -14.28
C LEU A 70 24.41 -7.66 -15.68
N ALA A 71 23.13 -7.36 -15.83
CA ALA A 71 22.47 -7.38 -17.14
C ALA A 71 23.11 -6.38 -18.13
N GLY A 72 23.46 -5.19 -17.67
CA GLY A 72 24.17 -4.20 -18.47
C GLY A 72 25.57 -4.63 -18.89
N LEU A 73 26.27 -5.35 -18.02
CA LEU A 73 27.63 -5.85 -18.33
C LEU A 73 27.62 -7.01 -19.32
N PHE A 74 26.67 -7.94 -19.20
CA PHE A 74 26.75 -9.21 -19.93
C PHE A 74 25.71 -9.36 -21.06
N ILE A 75 24.53 -8.75 -20.94
CA ILE A 75 23.40 -9.03 -21.84
C ILE A 75 23.12 -7.85 -22.77
N PHE A 76 23.06 -6.63 -22.23
CA PHE A 76 22.61 -5.46 -23.00
C PHE A 76 23.74 -4.47 -23.25
N ARG A 77 23.96 -4.12 -24.52
CA ARG A 77 24.95 -3.09 -24.89
C ARG A 77 24.48 -1.67 -24.58
N SER A 78 23.21 -1.39 -24.69
CA SER A 78 22.58 -0.12 -24.28
C SER A 78 21.05 -0.19 -24.40
N ILE A 79 20.32 0.53 -23.55
CA ILE A 79 18.88 0.71 -23.71
C ILE A 79 18.66 2.01 -24.47
N SER A 80 17.84 1.95 -25.52
CA SER A 80 17.54 3.15 -26.31
C SER A 80 16.82 4.24 -25.49
N ALA A 81 17.05 5.51 -25.81
CA ALA A 81 16.35 6.61 -25.15
C ALA A 81 14.82 6.54 -25.31
N ALA A 82 14.34 5.93 -26.41
CA ALA A 82 12.91 5.69 -26.64
C ALA A 82 12.35 4.66 -25.63
N THR A 83 13.06 3.54 -25.41
CA THR A 83 12.68 2.53 -24.43
C THR A 83 12.69 3.08 -23.02
N GLN A 84 13.70 3.89 -22.65
CA GLN A 84 13.74 4.55 -21.34
C GLN A 84 12.55 5.50 -21.11
N ARG A 85 12.16 6.28 -22.14
CA ARG A 85 10.96 7.13 -22.07
C ARG A 85 9.68 6.31 -21.88
N SER A 86 9.50 5.25 -22.65
CA SER A 86 8.34 4.36 -22.53
C SER A 86 8.24 3.73 -21.13
N LEU A 87 9.38 3.28 -20.55
CA LEU A 87 9.43 2.75 -19.20
C LEU A 87 9.09 3.79 -18.14
N ARG A 88 9.59 5.03 -18.28
CA ARG A 88 9.21 6.13 -17.37
C ARG A 88 7.71 6.42 -17.44
N SER A 89 7.11 6.41 -18.64
CA SER A 89 5.67 6.61 -18.81
C SER A 89 4.85 5.48 -18.17
N LEU A 90 5.30 4.23 -18.30
CA LEU A 90 4.66 3.08 -17.66
C LEU A 90 4.76 3.19 -16.13
N LEU A 91 5.94 3.50 -15.60
CA LEU A 91 6.15 3.69 -14.16
C LEU A 91 5.33 4.87 -13.61
N ALA A 92 5.16 5.93 -14.39
CA ALA A 92 4.29 7.04 -14.03
C ALA A 92 2.83 6.61 -13.91
N LEU A 93 2.33 5.79 -14.85
CA LEU A 93 0.97 5.25 -14.78
C LEU A 93 0.79 4.34 -13.57
N VAL A 94 1.73 3.43 -13.33
CA VAL A 94 1.73 2.54 -12.15
C VAL A 94 1.75 3.36 -10.87
N SER A 95 2.60 4.38 -10.77
CA SER A 95 2.71 5.28 -9.62
C SER A 95 1.41 6.05 -9.34
N LEU A 96 0.68 6.44 -10.39
CA LEU A 96 -0.63 7.09 -10.27
C LEU A 96 -1.67 6.14 -9.64
N VAL A 97 -1.73 4.90 -10.13
CA VAL A 97 -2.64 3.88 -9.58
C VAL A 97 -2.30 3.59 -8.12
N ILE A 98 -1.02 3.39 -7.81
CA ILE A 98 -0.54 3.12 -6.45
C ILE A 98 -0.87 4.28 -5.51
N GLY A 99 -0.58 5.52 -5.89
CA GLY A 99 -0.89 6.68 -5.05
C GLY A 99 -2.38 6.79 -4.75
N PHE A 100 -3.23 6.50 -5.72
CA PHE A 100 -4.68 6.47 -5.51
C PHE A 100 -5.09 5.33 -4.57
N MET A 101 -4.52 4.12 -4.72
CA MET A 101 -4.78 2.99 -3.83
C MET A 101 -4.37 3.30 -2.39
N MET A 102 -3.20 3.90 -2.18
CA MET A 102 -2.73 4.29 -0.84
C MET A 102 -3.66 5.30 -0.18
N ILE A 103 -4.14 6.31 -0.93
CA ILE A 103 -5.13 7.26 -0.41
C ILE A 103 -6.41 6.52 -0.03
N TRP A 104 -6.89 5.65 -0.91
CA TRP A 104 -8.09 4.86 -0.68
C TRP A 104 -7.96 3.97 0.56
N ASP A 105 -6.86 3.24 0.69
CA ASP A 105 -6.59 2.37 1.82
C ASP A 105 -6.45 3.16 3.13
N GLY A 106 -5.69 4.26 3.13
CA GLY A 106 -5.54 5.11 4.30
C GLY A 106 -6.82 5.85 4.72
N LEU A 107 -7.74 6.12 3.78
CA LEU A 107 -9.05 6.68 4.13
C LEU A 107 -10.07 5.62 4.57
N ASN A 108 -9.87 4.36 4.23
CA ASN A 108 -10.81 3.27 4.52
C ASN A 108 -10.28 2.26 5.57
N GLY A 109 -8.98 2.30 5.90
CA GLY A 109 -8.32 1.26 6.70
C GLY A 109 -8.73 1.20 8.16
N SER A 110 -8.99 2.32 8.80
CA SER A 110 -9.08 2.43 10.27
C SER A 110 -10.42 2.87 10.81
N PHE A 111 -11.50 2.53 10.11
CA PHE A 111 -12.79 2.65 10.78
C PHE A 111 -12.94 1.47 11.75
N PRO A 112 -12.99 1.72 13.05
CA PRO A 112 -13.29 0.64 13.98
C PRO A 112 -14.69 0.11 13.63
N LEU A 113 -14.71 -1.14 13.21
CA LEU A 113 -15.97 -1.86 13.04
C LEU A 113 -16.54 -2.07 14.42
N LYS A 114 -17.68 -1.44 14.71
CA LYS A 114 -18.37 -1.61 15.98
C LYS A 114 -19.40 -2.73 15.85
N LEU A 115 -19.44 -3.58 16.84
CA LEU A 115 -20.44 -4.62 16.93
C LEU A 115 -21.83 -4.00 17.09
N ASN A 116 -22.76 -4.39 16.23
CA ASN A 116 -24.14 -3.91 16.25
C ASN A 116 -25.15 -4.96 16.70
N GLN A 117 -24.92 -6.21 16.30
CA GLN A 117 -25.80 -7.33 16.65
C GLN A 117 -24.98 -8.57 16.98
N SER A 118 -25.46 -9.31 17.95
CA SER A 118 -24.93 -10.61 18.35
C SER A 118 -26.05 -11.62 18.46
N GLU A 119 -25.97 -12.70 17.67
CA GLU A 119 -26.93 -13.80 17.72
C GLU A 119 -26.19 -15.08 18.11
N PRO A 120 -26.57 -15.75 19.21
CA PRO A 120 -25.99 -17.04 19.56
C PRO A 120 -26.24 -18.06 18.44
N THR A 121 -25.19 -18.69 17.94
CA THR A 121 -25.30 -19.81 16.96
C THR A 121 -25.33 -21.14 17.67
N SER A 122 -24.50 -21.28 18.72
CA SER A 122 -24.57 -22.39 19.66
C SER A 122 -24.47 -21.79 21.05
N GLY A 123 -25.46 -22.11 21.91
CA GLY A 123 -25.52 -21.55 23.25
C GLY A 123 -24.49 -22.11 24.23
N GLY A 124 -23.77 -23.18 23.86
CA GLY A 124 -22.82 -23.85 24.76
C GLY A 124 -23.50 -24.47 25.97
N ALA A 125 -22.80 -24.55 27.10
CA ALA A 125 -23.29 -25.10 28.36
C ALA A 125 -22.66 -24.39 29.57
N ASP A 126 -23.34 -24.50 30.72
CA ASP A 126 -22.84 -24.07 32.04
C ASP A 126 -22.64 -22.54 32.22
N PHE A 127 -23.21 -21.69 31.34
CA PHE A 127 -23.19 -20.23 31.50
C PHE A 127 -24.22 -19.76 32.53
N GLN A 128 -23.93 -18.60 33.13
CA GLN A 128 -24.84 -17.93 34.05
C GLN A 128 -25.30 -16.57 33.48
N VAL A 129 -26.51 -16.16 33.85
CA VAL A 129 -27.00 -14.83 33.50
C VAL A 129 -26.12 -13.80 34.17
N GLY A 130 -25.62 -12.87 33.39
CA GLY A 130 -24.69 -11.84 33.84
C GLY A 130 -23.22 -12.11 33.49
N ASP A 131 -22.87 -13.31 33.02
CA ASP A 131 -21.51 -13.58 32.52
C ASP A 131 -21.13 -12.60 31.43
N VAL A 132 -19.90 -12.09 31.49
CA VAL A 132 -19.31 -11.21 30.46
C VAL A 132 -18.36 -12.02 29.64
N LEU A 133 -18.54 -11.98 28.31
CA LEU A 133 -17.79 -12.77 27.35
C LEU A 133 -17.21 -11.87 26.27
N GLU A 134 -16.08 -12.28 25.70
CA GLU A 134 -15.44 -11.64 24.56
C GLU A 134 -15.39 -12.57 23.34
N PRO A 135 -15.62 -12.05 22.13
CA PRO A 135 -15.44 -12.84 20.90
C PRO A 135 -13.97 -13.17 20.67
N VAL A 136 -13.68 -14.42 20.35
CA VAL A 136 -12.32 -14.88 20.06
C VAL A 136 -11.98 -14.64 18.59
N GLY A 137 -10.84 -14.01 18.34
CA GLY A 137 -10.32 -13.74 16.98
C GLY A 137 -10.60 -12.33 16.47
N GLY A 138 -10.18 -12.08 15.21
CA GLY A 138 -10.14 -10.74 14.66
C GLY A 138 -8.99 -9.89 15.22
N LYS A 139 -8.84 -8.67 14.72
CA LYS A 139 -7.91 -7.67 15.28
C LYS A 139 -8.73 -6.53 15.85
N ALA A 140 -8.68 -6.34 17.14
CA ALA A 140 -9.36 -5.27 17.84
C ALA A 140 -8.38 -4.47 18.69
N ALA A 141 -8.50 -3.14 18.68
CA ALA A 141 -7.84 -2.28 19.66
C ALA A 141 -8.49 -2.43 21.04
N ARG A 142 -9.80 -2.69 21.04
CA ARG A 142 -10.61 -3.03 22.19
C ARG A 142 -11.61 -4.10 21.79
N SER A 143 -11.59 -5.25 22.45
CA SER A 143 -12.57 -6.33 22.21
C SER A 143 -13.98 -5.91 22.60
N ALA A 144 -14.98 -6.43 21.88
CA ALA A 144 -16.37 -6.26 22.30
C ALA A 144 -16.63 -7.06 23.58
N ARG A 145 -17.49 -6.53 24.47
CA ARG A 145 -17.95 -7.24 25.65
C ARG A 145 -19.44 -7.52 25.53
N LEU A 146 -19.78 -8.79 25.66
CA LEU A 146 -21.13 -9.31 25.55
C LEU A 146 -21.55 -9.89 26.91
N LYS A 147 -22.72 -9.47 27.40
CA LYS A 147 -23.29 -10.00 28.64
C LYS A 147 -24.33 -11.05 28.30
N VAL A 148 -24.30 -12.16 28.99
CA VAL A 148 -25.33 -13.19 28.92
C VAL A 148 -26.62 -12.65 29.51
N ALA A 149 -27.62 -12.41 28.65
CA ALA A 149 -28.91 -11.89 29.06
C ALA A 149 -29.88 -12.97 29.49
N THR A 150 -29.93 -14.07 28.75
CA THR A 150 -30.80 -15.21 29.04
C THR A 150 -30.16 -16.55 28.71
N ILE A 151 -30.50 -17.58 29.47
CA ILE A 151 -30.01 -18.96 29.32
C ILE A 151 -31.15 -19.95 29.37
N THR A 152 -30.92 -21.18 28.87
CA THR A 152 -31.79 -22.35 29.09
C THR A 152 -31.55 -22.93 30.47
N ALA A 153 -32.40 -23.88 30.89
CA ALA A 153 -32.23 -24.64 32.13
C ALA A 153 -30.91 -25.43 32.21
N LYS A 154 -30.23 -25.67 31.11
CA LYS A 154 -28.92 -26.32 31.02
C LYS A 154 -27.75 -25.33 30.90
N GLY A 155 -27.99 -24.05 31.14
CA GLY A 155 -26.94 -23.01 31.03
C GLY A 155 -26.51 -22.67 29.62
N ALA A 156 -27.30 -23.00 28.58
CA ALA A 156 -26.99 -22.59 27.21
C ALA A 156 -27.49 -21.16 26.94
N ILE A 157 -26.66 -20.32 26.34
CA ILE A 157 -26.98 -18.92 26.01
C ILE A 157 -28.10 -18.86 24.98
N THR A 158 -29.13 -18.08 25.26
CA THR A 158 -30.24 -17.79 24.34
C THR A 158 -30.29 -16.36 23.87
N ALA A 159 -29.77 -15.43 24.66
CA ALA A 159 -29.62 -14.03 24.25
C ALA A 159 -28.37 -13.39 24.87
N LEU A 160 -27.79 -12.48 24.11
CA LEU A 160 -26.62 -11.70 24.48
C LEU A 160 -26.94 -10.20 24.37
N GLU A 161 -26.48 -9.43 25.33
CA GLU A 161 -26.53 -7.97 25.36
C GLU A 161 -25.14 -7.40 25.08
N ILE A 162 -25.01 -6.45 24.18
CA ILE A 162 -23.75 -5.79 23.88
C ILE A 162 -23.52 -4.71 24.93
N ILE A 163 -22.53 -4.90 25.84
CA ILE A 163 -22.12 -3.91 26.83
C ILE A 163 -21.15 -2.92 26.19
N GLU A 164 -20.15 -3.45 25.48
CA GLU A 164 -19.16 -2.68 24.78
C GLU A 164 -19.07 -3.18 23.33
N PRO A 165 -19.29 -2.31 22.33
CA PRO A 165 -19.32 -2.73 20.92
C PRO A 165 -17.94 -3.07 20.36
N GLY A 166 -16.85 -2.79 21.12
CA GLY A 166 -15.48 -3.00 20.66
C GLY A 166 -15.07 -2.10 19.50
N ASP A 167 -13.78 -2.14 19.19
CA ASP A 167 -13.17 -1.40 18.09
C ASP A 167 -12.31 -2.37 17.26
N TYR A 168 -12.88 -2.93 16.19
CA TYR A 168 -12.24 -3.95 15.36
C TYR A 168 -11.66 -3.34 14.07
N SER A 169 -10.41 -3.65 13.79
CA SER A 169 -9.79 -3.38 12.48
C SER A 169 -9.98 -4.54 11.50
N ASP A 170 -10.20 -5.76 12.03
CA ASP A 170 -10.48 -6.95 11.23
C ASP A 170 -11.55 -7.80 11.94
N LYS A 171 -12.54 -8.31 11.19
CA LYS A 171 -13.66 -9.08 11.72
C LYS A 171 -13.21 -10.46 12.17
N PRO A 172 -13.67 -10.97 13.33
CA PRO A 172 -13.53 -12.38 13.68
C PRO A 172 -14.16 -13.28 12.59
N GLN A 173 -13.48 -14.38 12.26
CA GLN A 173 -13.97 -15.32 11.24
C GLN A 173 -14.93 -16.34 11.86
N PRO A 174 -16.08 -16.62 11.25
CA PRO A 174 -17.00 -17.65 11.72
C PRO A 174 -16.42 -19.09 11.60
N PRO A 175 -16.71 -19.99 12.53
CA PRO A 175 -17.50 -19.81 13.75
C PRO A 175 -16.77 -19.04 14.84
N ILE A 176 -17.41 -18.02 15.42
CA ILE A 176 -16.80 -17.14 16.41
C ILE A 176 -17.07 -17.70 17.79
N ALA A 177 -16.04 -18.22 18.46
CA ALA A 177 -16.14 -18.69 19.83
C ALA A 177 -16.24 -17.50 20.80
N LEU A 178 -16.91 -17.72 21.93
CA LEU A 178 -16.95 -16.79 23.04
C LEU A 178 -16.05 -17.32 24.17
N ALA A 179 -15.27 -16.44 24.76
CA ALA A 179 -14.41 -16.74 25.90
C ALA A 179 -14.60 -15.70 27.01
N TYR A 180 -14.27 -16.07 28.24
CA TYR A 180 -14.20 -15.11 29.33
C TYR A 180 -13.01 -14.16 29.11
N PRO A 181 -13.14 -12.88 29.45
CA PRO A 181 -12.01 -11.95 29.46
C PRO A 181 -10.88 -12.45 30.37
N ASN A 182 -9.65 -12.02 30.14
CA ASN A 182 -8.49 -12.44 30.93
C ASN A 182 -8.60 -12.09 32.43
N ASP A 183 -9.48 -11.16 32.80
CA ASP A 183 -9.76 -10.73 34.19
C ASP A 183 -10.91 -11.47 34.84
N SER A 184 -11.57 -12.41 34.14
CA SER A 184 -12.71 -13.19 34.63
C SER A 184 -12.62 -14.65 34.22
N THR A 185 -13.18 -15.53 35.08
CA THR A 185 -13.27 -16.97 34.79
C THR A 185 -14.68 -17.45 35.13
N GLY A 186 -15.18 -18.40 34.33
CA GLY A 186 -16.49 -19.00 34.54
C GLY A 186 -16.55 -20.43 34.02
N PRO A 187 -17.58 -21.20 34.41
CA PRO A 187 -17.75 -22.60 34.01
C PRO A 187 -18.26 -22.80 32.58
N GLY A 188 -18.77 -21.73 31.94
CA GLY A 188 -19.38 -21.82 30.63
C GLY A 188 -18.38 -22.16 29.52
N ARG A 189 -18.81 -22.96 28.53
CA ARG A 189 -17.97 -23.48 27.45
C ARG A 189 -18.76 -23.73 26.15
N ASP A 190 -17.99 -23.75 25.04
CA ASP A 190 -18.50 -24.18 23.72
C ASP A 190 -19.62 -23.29 23.13
N ALA A 191 -19.69 -22.02 23.55
CA ALA A 191 -20.59 -21.07 22.92
C ALA A 191 -19.98 -20.47 21.66
N THR A 192 -20.80 -20.38 20.60
CA THR A 192 -20.45 -19.68 19.37
C THR A 192 -21.52 -18.65 19.02
N VAL A 193 -21.08 -17.55 18.39
CA VAL A 193 -21.91 -16.41 18.08
C VAL A 193 -21.74 -15.97 16.63
N LYS A 194 -22.81 -15.48 16.04
CA LYS A 194 -22.78 -14.73 14.79
C LYS A 194 -22.81 -13.24 15.14
N LEU A 195 -21.81 -12.53 14.68
CA LEU A 195 -21.64 -11.10 14.93
C LEU A 195 -21.93 -10.30 13.66
N ALA A 196 -22.74 -9.28 13.78
CA ALA A 196 -22.92 -8.28 12.74
C ALA A 196 -22.24 -6.97 13.16
N PHE A 197 -21.37 -6.45 12.28
CA PHE A 197 -20.65 -5.20 12.49
C PHE A 197 -21.25 -4.12 11.61
N ASN A 198 -21.58 -2.98 12.19
CA ASN A 198 -21.88 -1.80 11.41
C ASN A 198 -20.58 -1.07 11.06
N GLU A 199 -20.39 -0.83 9.77
CA GLU A 199 -19.56 0.28 9.34
C GLU A 199 -20.29 1.54 9.80
N THR A 200 -19.79 2.16 10.85
CA THR A 200 -20.42 3.31 11.50
C THR A 200 -20.82 4.32 10.42
N SER A 201 -22.06 4.77 10.38
CA SER A 201 -22.64 5.67 9.37
C SER A 201 -22.04 7.10 9.33
N ARG A 202 -20.99 7.36 10.07
CA ARG A 202 -20.08 8.51 9.90
C ARG A 202 -19.24 8.40 8.59
N GLY A 203 -19.49 7.35 7.80
CA GLY A 203 -18.74 6.89 6.68
C GLY A 203 -18.20 8.00 5.77
N TRP A 204 -19.03 8.65 4.98
CA TRP A 204 -18.56 9.55 3.93
C TRP A 204 -18.18 10.96 4.44
N LEU A 205 -18.89 11.49 5.44
CA LEU A 205 -18.56 12.80 6.04
C LEU A 205 -17.24 12.75 6.79
N PHE A 206 -17.00 11.67 7.55
CA PHE A 206 -15.74 11.47 8.27
C PHE A 206 -14.57 11.26 7.32
N ARG A 207 -14.75 10.49 6.23
CA ARG A 207 -13.74 10.33 5.17
C ARG A 207 -13.45 11.67 4.49
N GLY A 208 -14.49 12.46 4.22
CA GLY A 208 -14.32 13.81 3.69
C GLY A 208 -13.53 14.71 4.64
N TYR A 209 -13.81 14.64 5.93
CA TYR A 209 -13.06 15.37 6.95
C TYR A 209 -11.60 14.93 7.03
N LEU A 210 -11.32 13.60 7.05
CA LEU A 210 -9.97 13.07 6.99
C LEU A 210 -9.24 13.53 5.73
N LEU A 211 -9.87 13.46 4.58
CA LEU A 211 -9.30 13.92 3.32
C LEU A 211 -8.91 15.38 3.38
N VAL A 212 -9.79 16.25 3.88
CA VAL A 212 -9.50 17.68 4.07
C VAL A 212 -8.32 17.87 5.03
N LEU A 213 -8.30 17.12 6.14
CA LEU A 213 -7.23 17.17 7.12
C LEU A 213 -5.87 16.76 6.51
N MET A 214 -5.85 15.70 5.68
CA MET A 214 -4.65 15.26 4.96
C MET A 214 -4.16 16.32 3.97
N VAL A 215 -5.07 16.90 3.17
CA VAL A 215 -4.73 17.96 2.21
C VAL A 215 -4.18 19.20 2.92
N LEU A 216 -4.79 19.60 4.03
CA LEU A 216 -4.29 20.70 4.86
C LEU A 216 -2.91 20.36 5.45
N SER A 217 -2.72 19.13 5.96
CA SER A 217 -1.43 18.66 6.47
C SER A 217 -0.35 18.66 5.40
N LEU A 218 -0.69 18.33 4.14
CA LEU A 218 0.22 18.45 3.00
C LEU A 218 0.60 19.91 2.70
N ALA A 219 -0.37 20.83 2.74
CA ALA A 219 -0.11 22.23 2.51
C ALA A 219 0.79 22.84 3.60
N VAL A 220 0.49 22.57 4.87
CA VAL A 220 1.29 23.00 6.02
C VAL A 220 2.66 22.32 6.02
N GLY A 221 2.70 21.03 5.74
CA GLY A 221 3.95 20.24 5.65
C GLY A 221 4.87 20.76 4.57
N LYS A 222 4.34 21.04 3.37
CA LYS A 222 5.10 21.67 2.30
C LYS A 222 5.61 23.06 2.68
N TRP A 223 4.75 23.90 3.28
CA TRP A 223 5.17 25.21 3.73
C TRP A 223 6.30 25.12 4.76
N ALA A 224 6.18 24.25 5.75
CA ALA A 224 7.21 23.99 6.75
C ALA A 224 8.50 23.45 6.11
N GLY A 225 8.40 22.45 5.24
CA GLY A 225 9.53 21.86 4.52
C GLY A 225 10.28 22.86 3.66
N THR A 226 9.55 23.74 2.95
CA THR A 226 10.15 24.81 2.16
C THR A 226 10.83 25.85 3.04
N LYS A 227 10.23 26.22 4.19
CA LYS A 227 10.88 27.15 5.16
C LYS A 227 12.13 26.55 5.76
N ILE A 228 12.09 25.27 6.16
CA ILE A 228 13.27 24.54 6.65
C ILE A 228 14.27 24.33 5.51
N GLY A 229 13.81 24.30 4.25
CA GLY A 229 14.64 24.08 3.07
C GLY A 229 15.14 22.63 2.96
N ILE A 230 14.28 21.64 3.26
CA ILE A 230 14.65 20.22 3.29
C ILE A 230 15.23 19.79 1.94
N GLN A 231 14.51 20.02 0.83
CA GLN A 231 14.99 19.68 -0.51
C GLN A 231 16.31 20.38 -0.85
N ARG A 232 16.45 21.65 -0.46
CA ARG A 232 17.68 22.42 -0.69
C ARG A 232 18.87 21.84 0.07
N ARG A 233 18.67 21.46 1.35
CA ARG A 233 19.68 20.81 2.19
C ARG A 233 20.09 19.46 1.63
N LEU A 234 19.12 18.64 1.20
CA LEU A 234 19.39 17.36 0.56
C LEU A 234 20.21 17.53 -0.73
N ASN A 235 19.82 18.49 -1.56
CA ASN A 235 20.57 18.79 -2.78
C ASN A 235 22.00 19.29 -2.46
N ALA A 236 22.17 20.11 -1.40
CA ALA A 236 23.48 20.58 -0.96
C ALA A 236 24.36 19.43 -0.41
N ILE A 237 23.77 18.52 0.37
CA ILE A 237 24.47 17.30 0.84
C ILE A 237 24.92 16.47 -0.35
N GLY A 238 24.05 16.25 -1.35
CA GLY A 238 24.39 15.54 -2.57
C GLY A 238 25.52 16.22 -3.36
N ALA A 239 25.44 17.54 -3.52
CA ALA A 239 26.49 18.30 -4.19
C ALA A 239 27.84 18.28 -3.40
N SER A 240 27.78 18.40 -2.07
CA SER A 240 28.98 18.36 -1.22
C SER A 240 29.60 16.95 -1.22
N ALA A 241 28.79 15.91 -1.17
CA ALA A 241 29.26 14.54 -1.31
C ALA A 241 29.94 14.34 -2.67
N ARG A 242 29.28 14.75 -3.77
CA ARG A 242 29.87 14.70 -5.11
C ARG A 242 31.23 15.39 -5.15
N ASN A 243 31.33 16.63 -4.66
CA ASN A 243 32.57 17.39 -4.68
C ASN A 243 33.70 16.75 -3.86
N LYS A 244 33.37 16.18 -2.68
CA LYS A 244 34.35 15.47 -1.84
C LYS A 244 34.82 14.18 -2.52
N PHE A 245 33.90 13.40 -3.09
CA PHE A 245 34.25 12.19 -3.81
C PHE A 245 35.08 12.48 -5.08
N THR A 246 34.73 13.52 -5.85
CA THR A 246 35.49 13.92 -7.03
C THR A 246 36.92 14.34 -6.65
N LYS A 247 37.09 15.15 -5.60
CA LYS A 247 38.45 15.53 -5.11
C LYS A 247 39.24 14.32 -4.60
N ALA A 248 38.60 13.42 -3.85
CA ALA A 248 39.24 12.19 -3.39
C ALA A 248 39.66 11.29 -4.56
N THR A 249 38.87 11.29 -5.64
CA THR A 249 39.18 10.55 -6.87
C THR A 249 40.33 11.16 -7.64
N GLU A 250 40.37 12.47 -7.77
CA GLU A 250 41.50 13.20 -8.41
C GLU A 250 42.81 12.98 -7.67
N GLN A 251 42.79 12.94 -6.33
CA GLN A 251 43.96 12.65 -5.49
C GLN A 251 44.40 11.17 -5.53
N ALA A 252 43.41 10.23 -5.75
CA ALA A 252 43.70 8.81 -5.87
C ALA A 252 44.03 8.34 -7.30
N ALA A 253 43.84 9.20 -8.30
CA ALA A 253 44.02 8.89 -9.72
C ALA A 253 45.50 8.55 -10.10
N GLU A 254 46.45 8.80 -9.23
CA GLU A 254 47.85 8.38 -9.45
C GLU A 254 48.06 6.88 -9.27
N LYS A 255 47.14 6.10 -8.65
CA LYS A 255 47.34 4.65 -8.45
C LYS A 255 46.17 3.73 -8.89
N HIS A 256 44.90 4.08 -8.74
CA HIS A 256 43.74 3.36 -9.29
C HIS A 256 42.50 4.30 -9.17
N PRO A 257 41.86 4.75 -10.28
CA PRO A 257 40.69 5.61 -10.17
C PRO A 257 39.53 4.79 -9.54
N PRO A 258 38.98 5.19 -8.37
CA PRO A 258 37.68 4.72 -7.99
C PRO A 258 36.74 5.23 -9.07
N SER A 259 36.11 4.32 -9.79
CA SER A 259 35.50 4.67 -11.06
C SER A 259 34.38 5.66 -10.83
N GLU A 260 34.30 6.65 -11.70
CA GLU A 260 33.22 7.66 -11.76
C GLU A 260 31.84 7.01 -11.67
N GLY A 261 31.69 5.79 -12.17
CA GLY A 261 30.46 5.01 -12.11
C GLY A 261 29.94 4.75 -10.70
N PHE A 262 30.82 4.33 -9.77
CA PHE A 262 30.44 4.11 -8.37
C PHE A 262 29.89 5.38 -7.73
N ILE A 263 30.62 6.48 -7.87
CA ILE A 263 30.26 7.77 -7.25
C ILE A 263 28.97 8.30 -7.86
N THR A 264 28.89 8.30 -9.20
CA THR A 264 27.72 8.81 -9.92
C THR A 264 26.48 8.03 -9.56
N CYS A 265 26.52 6.69 -9.55
CA CYS A 265 25.36 5.86 -9.23
C CYS A 265 25.00 5.95 -7.75
N THR A 266 25.97 5.95 -6.82
CA THR A 266 25.69 6.13 -5.39
C THR A 266 24.96 7.44 -5.13
N LEU A 267 25.43 8.54 -5.69
CA LEU A 267 24.81 9.84 -5.51
C LEU A 267 23.43 9.91 -6.17
N LEU A 268 23.30 9.37 -7.37
CA LEU A 268 22.02 9.34 -8.08
C LEU A 268 20.96 8.56 -7.32
N PHE A 269 21.33 7.39 -6.75
CA PHE A 269 20.40 6.50 -6.09
C PHE A 269 20.11 6.88 -4.64
N CYS A 270 21.04 7.52 -3.94
CA CYS A 270 20.85 7.96 -2.55
C CYS A 270 20.23 9.37 -2.45
N VAL A 271 20.51 10.27 -3.40
CA VAL A 271 20.10 11.69 -3.31
C VAL A 271 18.82 11.94 -4.11
N GLY A 272 17.71 11.41 -3.64
CA GLY A 272 16.40 11.65 -4.25
C GLY A 272 15.28 11.60 -3.21
N PRO A 273 14.17 12.29 -3.43
CA PRO A 273 13.05 12.27 -2.48
C PRO A 273 12.45 10.87 -2.27
N MET A 274 12.44 10.03 -3.31
CA MET A 274 12.01 8.63 -3.19
C MET A 274 12.96 7.79 -2.34
N SER A 275 14.25 8.14 -2.30
CA SER A 275 15.25 7.43 -1.48
C SER A 275 15.08 7.67 0.01
N LEU A 276 14.35 8.71 0.39
CA LEU A 276 13.95 9.01 1.78
C LEU A 276 12.56 8.48 2.06
N LEU A 277 11.59 8.86 1.21
CA LEU A 277 10.18 8.55 1.43
C LEU A 277 9.91 7.04 1.41
N GLY A 278 10.51 6.32 0.46
CA GLY A 278 10.33 4.88 0.32
C GLY A 278 10.73 4.08 1.56
N PRO A 279 11.97 4.22 2.06
CA PRO A 279 12.40 3.54 3.28
C PRO A 279 11.61 3.94 4.53
N ILE A 280 11.21 5.21 4.65
CA ILE A 280 10.38 5.68 5.77
C ILE A 280 9.02 4.96 5.73
N GLN A 281 8.41 4.85 4.57
CA GLN A 281 7.11 4.20 4.41
C GLN A 281 7.19 2.69 4.60
N ASP A 282 8.21 2.03 4.04
CA ASP A 282 8.52 0.62 4.28
C ASP A 282 8.68 0.34 5.80
N GLY A 283 9.39 1.19 6.53
CA GLY A 283 9.59 1.05 7.98
C GLY A 283 8.34 1.34 8.81
N LEU A 284 7.54 2.36 8.48
CA LEU A 284 6.36 2.76 9.24
C LEU A 284 5.14 1.89 8.97
N THR A 285 4.88 1.54 7.70
CA THR A 285 3.64 0.88 7.29
C THR A 285 3.87 -0.51 6.69
N GLY A 286 5.12 -0.88 6.37
CA GLY A 286 5.45 -2.09 5.62
C GLY A 286 5.12 -1.97 4.12
N ASP A 287 4.77 -0.77 3.64
CA ASP A 287 4.44 -0.53 2.25
C ASP A 287 5.70 -0.28 1.42
N ILE A 288 6.01 -1.23 0.54
CA ILE A 288 7.21 -1.20 -0.31
C ILE A 288 6.97 -0.55 -1.69
N GLN A 289 5.78 -0.04 -1.98
CA GLN A 289 5.39 0.35 -3.35
C GLN A 289 6.28 1.45 -3.93
N ILE A 290 6.65 2.45 -3.12
CA ILE A 290 7.59 3.51 -3.57
C ILE A 290 8.96 2.91 -3.89
N LEU A 291 9.47 2.02 -3.03
CA LEU A 291 10.74 1.36 -3.25
C LEU A 291 10.70 0.39 -4.43
N ALA A 292 9.56 -0.27 -4.70
CA ALA A 292 9.39 -1.12 -5.86
C ALA A 292 9.49 -0.33 -7.17
N ILE A 293 8.81 0.83 -7.27
CA ILE A 293 8.95 1.72 -8.43
C ILE A 293 10.41 2.18 -8.58
N LYS A 294 11.01 2.60 -7.47
CA LYS A 294 12.40 3.03 -7.44
C LYS A 294 13.36 1.92 -7.85
N SER A 295 13.13 0.68 -7.41
CA SER A 295 13.95 -0.49 -7.75
C SER A 295 14.02 -0.72 -9.26
N VAL A 296 12.89 -0.60 -9.94
CA VAL A 296 12.86 -0.72 -11.41
C VAL A 296 13.65 0.43 -12.05
N MET A 297 13.47 1.66 -11.56
CA MET A 297 14.20 2.83 -12.09
C MET A 297 15.70 2.72 -11.87
N ASP A 298 16.12 2.38 -10.66
CA ASP A 298 17.53 2.23 -10.31
C ASP A 298 18.16 1.08 -11.07
N GLY A 299 17.47 -0.06 -11.21
CA GLY A 299 17.95 -1.22 -11.98
C GLY A 299 18.18 -0.91 -13.46
N ILE A 300 17.23 -0.21 -14.11
CA ILE A 300 17.35 0.21 -15.52
C ILE A 300 18.49 1.24 -15.68
N SER A 301 18.58 2.18 -14.74
CA SER A 301 19.64 3.18 -14.74
C SER A 301 21.01 2.52 -14.57
N THR A 302 21.12 1.56 -13.63
CA THR A 302 22.34 0.81 -13.39
C THR A 302 22.75 -0.01 -14.61
N MET A 303 21.78 -0.63 -15.30
CA MET A 303 22.04 -1.36 -16.55
C MET A 303 22.65 -0.45 -17.61
N THR A 304 22.13 0.76 -17.76
CA THR A 304 22.67 1.74 -18.71
C THR A 304 24.05 2.23 -18.30
N PHE A 305 24.26 2.54 -17.02
CA PHE A 305 25.56 3.01 -16.53
C PHE A 305 26.65 1.93 -16.54
N ALA A 306 26.27 0.66 -16.35
CA ALA A 306 27.20 -0.47 -16.40
C ALA A 306 27.84 -0.63 -17.79
N THR A 307 27.13 -0.30 -18.86
CA THR A 307 27.72 -0.32 -20.23
C THR A 307 28.78 0.76 -20.44
N THR A 308 28.73 1.87 -19.68
CA THR A 308 29.66 2.99 -19.81
C THR A 308 30.80 2.91 -18.78
N PHE A 309 30.47 2.58 -17.52
CA PHE A 309 31.41 2.64 -16.39
C PHE A 309 31.88 1.25 -15.90
N GLY A 310 31.34 0.17 -16.49
CA GLY A 310 31.74 -1.19 -16.15
C GLY A 310 31.33 -1.62 -14.74
N TRP A 311 32.10 -2.49 -14.12
CA TRP A 311 31.80 -3.14 -12.84
C TRP A 311 31.63 -2.21 -11.64
N SER A 312 32.19 -1.02 -11.71
CA SER A 312 32.18 -0.06 -10.60
C SER A 312 30.79 0.38 -10.17
N VAL A 313 29.83 0.35 -11.08
CA VAL A 313 28.44 0.73 -10.82
C VAL A 313 27.77 -0.22 -9.83
N LEU A 314 28.15 -1.50 -9.83
CA LEU A 314 27.60 -2.52 -8.90
C LEU A 314 27.90 -2.21 -7.43
N PHE A 315 29.04 -1.56 -7.16
CA PHE A 315 29.41 -1.19 -5.78
C PHE A 315 28.47 -0.13 -5.18
N ALA A 316 27.69 0.59 -6.00
CA ALA A 316 26.66 1.52 -5.50
C ALA A 316 25.55 0.83 -4.70
N ALA A 317 25.35 -0.47 -4.88
CA ALA A 317 24.41 -1.27 -4.11
C ALA A 317 24.71 -1.23 -2.60
N GLY A 318 25.98 -1.21 -2.20
CA GLY A 318 26.39 -1.16 -0.78
C GLY A 318 25.92 0.12 -0.07
N PRO A 319 26.32 1.33 -0.50
CA PRO A 319 25.84 2.57 0.07
C PRO A 319 24.31 2.73 0.03
N VAL A 320 23.65 2.25 -1.03
CA VAL A 320 22.19 2.29 -1.14
C VAL A 320 21.55 1.42 -0.06
N LEU A 321 22.05 0.18 0.12
CA LEU A 321 21.57 -0.73 1.15
C LEU A 321 21.74 -0.13 2.55
N LEU A 322 22.91 0.41 2.85
CA LEU A 322 23.21 1.02 4.15
C LEU A 322 22.32 2.23 4.41
N TYR A 323 22.20 3.14 3.46
CA TYR A 323 21.43 4.36 3.60
C TYR A 323 19.94 4.08 3.76
N GLN A 324 19.34 3.33 2.83
CA GLN A 324 17.91 3.01 2.87
C GLN A 324 17.58 2.05 4.03
N GLY A 325 18.43 1.06 4.29
CA GLY A 325 18.26 0.13 5.40
C GLY A 325 18.28 0.84 6.75
N THR A 326 19.19 1.80 6.95
CA THR A 326 19.21 2.62 8.18
C THR A 326 17.92 3.42 8.35
N LEU A 327 17.43 4.05 7.27
CA LEU A 327 16.18 4.80 7.32
C LEU A 327 14.97 3.90 7.61
N THR A 328 14.90 2.71 6.99
CA THR A 328 13.83 1.74 7.24
C THR A 328 13.83 1.25 8.69
N LEU A 329 15.01 0.93 9.25
CA LEU A 329 15.14 0.51 10.65
C LEU A 329 14.77 1.63 11.64
N LEU A 330 15.18 2.86 11.38
CA LEU A 330 14.79 4.00 12.20
C LEU A 330 13.26 4.23 12.15
N ALA A 331 12.67 4.14 10.96
CA ALA A 331 11.23 4.27 10.79
C ALA A 331 10.46 3.12 11.48
N SER A 332 10.99 1.90 11.44
CA SER A 332 10.43 0.74 12.14
C SER A 332 10.49 0.90 13.67
N ALA A 333 11.56 1.49 14.21
CA ALA A 333 11.64 1.80 15.63
C ALA A 333 10.58 2.83 16.06
N VAL A 334 10.33 3.86 15.20
CA VAL A 334 9.24 4.81 15.43
C VAL A 334 7.88 4.11 15.37
N LYS A 335 7.69 3.17 14.44
CA LYS A 335 6.45 2.37 14.36
C LYS A 335 6.19 1.60 15.63
N GLN A 336 7.19 0.91 16.20
CA GLN A 336 7.04 0.16 17.45
C GLN A 336 6.57 1.05 18.61
N TRP A 337 7.05 2.29 18.66
CA TRP A 337 6.57 3.27 19.64
C TRP A 337 5.13 3.71 19.34
N LEU A 338 4.78 3.93 18.08
CA LEU A 338 3.40 4.28 17.66
C LEU A 338 2.41 3.15 17.95
N ASP A 339 2.80 1.89 17.73
CA ASP A 339 1.95 0.70 17.93
C ASP A 339 1.54 0.52 19.41
N ALA A 340 2.27 1.17 20.35
CA ALA A 340 1.89 1.21 21.76
C ALA A 340 0.75 2.21 22.08
N LEU A 341 0.35 3.05 21.11
CA LEU A 341 -0.72 4.02 21.29
C LEU A 341 -2.09 3.38 20.95
N PRO A 342 -3.16 3.75 21.67
CA PRO A 342 -4.51 3.19 21.41
C PRO A 342 -5.02 3.43 19.99
N GLU A 343 -4.63 4.55 19.38
CA GLU A 343 -5.07 4.96 18.03
C GLU A 343 -4.04 4.66 16.94
N ALA A 344 -3.07 3.76 17.19
CA ALA A 344 -1.96 3.46 16.28
C ALA A 344 -2.40 3.21 14.83
N ALA A 345 -3.45 2.41 14.64
CA ALA A 345 -3.97 2.10 13.31
C ALA A 345 -4.40 3.35 12.54
N LEU A 346 -5.18 4.25 13.17
CA LEU A 346 -5.65 5.49 12.55
C LEU A 346 -4.48 6.44 12.23
N LEU A 347 -3.47 6.49 13.10
CA LEU A 347 -2.26 7.28 12.88
C LEU A 347 -1.47 6.77 11.67
N LEU A 348 -1.26 5.44 11.57
CA LEU A 348 -0.55 4.82 10.45
C LEU A 348 -1.32 4.96 9.12
N ASP A 349 -2.65 4.86 9.15
CA ASP A 349 -3.48 5.08 7.97
C ASP A 349 -3.40 6.52 7.49
N SER A 350 -3.30 7.49 8.43
CA SER A 350 -3.09 8.89 8.07
C SER A 350 -1.74 9.11 7.38
N VAL A 351 -0.69 8.40 7.81
CA VAL A 351 0.63 8.39 7.15
C VAL A 351 0.50 7.78 5.75
N THR A 352 -0.20 6.64 5.62
CA THR A 352 -0.41 5.95 4.33
C THR A 352 -1.15 6.84 3.34
N ALA A 353 -2.29 7.43 3.75
CA ALA A 353 -3.03 8.35 2.89
C ALA A 353 -2.20 9.57 2.48
N THR A 354 -1.50 10.20 3.43
CA THR A 354 -0.64 11.35 3.16
C THR A 354 0.51 10.98 2.23
N GLY A 355 1.12 9.81 2.44
CA GLY A 355 2.14 9.23 1.55
C GLY A 355 1.58 9.01 0.14
N GLY A 356 0.37 8.50 0.01
CA GLY A 356 -0.32 8.32 -1.27
C GLY A 356 -0.46 9.63 -2.07
N PHE A 357 -0.81 10.74 -1.41
CA PHE A 357 -0.83 12.06 -2.07
C PHE A 357 0.57 12.49 -2.56
N ILE A 358 1.62 12.20 -1.79
CA ILE A 358 3.00 12.48 -2.23
C ILE A 358 3.37 11.59 -3.42
N VAL A 359 2.95 10.32 -3.41
CA VAL A 359 3.15 9.38 -4.52
C VAL A 359 2.45 9.86 -5.80
N LEU A 360 1.26 10.46 -5.71
CA LEU A 360 0.57 11.08 -6.86
C LEU A 360 1.38 12.22 -7.52
N CYS A 361 2.34 12.81 -6.82
CA CYS A 361 3.25 13.80 -7.41
C CYS A 361 4.39 13.15 -8.23
N ILE A 362 4.67 11.86 -8.05
CA ILE A 362 5.75 11.13 -8.74
C ILE A 362 5.52 11.05 -10.25
N PRO A 363 4.31 10.73 -10.77
CA PRO A 363 4.03 10.76 -12.20
C PRO A 363 4.38 12.09 -12.88
N LEU A 364 4.09 13.22 -12.20
CA LEU A 364 4.40 14.56 -12.74
C LEU A 364 5.90 14.78 -12.87
N LEU A 365 6.68 14.18 -11.96
CA LEU A 365 8.15 14.20 -12.00
C LEU A 365 8.69 13.27 -13.09
N LEU A 366 8.17 12.02 -13.19
CA LEU A 366 8.64 11.02 -14.15
C LEU A 366 8.36 11.41 -15.60
N LEU A 367 7.22 12.05 -15.84
CA LEU A 367 6.81 12.55 -17.15
C LEU A 367 7.43 13.92 -17.47
N GLU A 368 8.26 14.45 -16.56
CA GLU A 368 8.93 15.76 -16.70
C GLU A 368 7.94 16.94 -16.89
N ILE A 369 6.66 16.76 -16.49
CA ILE A 369 5.62 17.79 -16.61
C ILE A 369 5.91 18.94 -15.66
N ARG A 370 6.30 18.63 -14.41
CA ARG A 370 6.62 19.63 -13.40
C ARG A 370 7.69 19.14 -12.43
N ARG A 371 8.68 19.98 -12.15
CA ARG A 371 9.68 19.72 -11.10
C ARG A 371 9.07 20.01 -9.74
N ILE A 372 8.69 18.97 -9.01
CA ILE A 372 8.11 19.06 -7.66
C ILE A 372 9.20 18.73 -6.65
N GLN A 373 9.32 19.56 -5.62
CA GLN A 373 10.23 19.36 -4.49
C GLN A 373 9.59 18.39 -3.48
N LEU A 374 9.61 17.08 -3.79
CA LEU A 374 8.91 16.05 -3.00
C LEU A 374 9.41 15.98 -1.56
N ALA A 375 10.70 16.23 -1.30
CA ALA A 375 11.23 16.17 0.05
C ALA A 375 10.68 17.27 0.98
N ASP A 376 10.20 18.39 0.44
CA ASP A 376 9.58 19.44 1.23
C ASP A 376 8.18 19.02 1.77
N TYR A 377 7.60 17.91 1.27
CA TYR A 377 6.37 17.35 1.81
C TYR A 377 6.59 16.37 2.97
N LEU A 378 7.84 15.96 3.27
CA LEU A 378 8.13 15.02 4.35
C LEU A 378 7.55 15.42 5.73
N PRO A 379 7.55 16.71 6.14
CA PRO A 379 6.92 17.10 7.39
C PRO A 379 5.42 16.75 7.47
N ALA A 380 4.73 16.65 6.33
CA ALA A 380 3.32 16.26 6.30
C ALA A 380 3.07 14.85 6.87
N LEU A 381 4.05 13.94 6.75
CA LEU A 381 3.97 12.59 7.32
C LEU A 381 3.96 12.58 8.86
N ILE A 382 4.41 13.67 9.49
CA ILE A 382 4.36 13.87 10.94
C ILE A 382 3.15 14.72 11.31
N ILE A 383 2.85 15.75 10.52
CA ILE A 383 1.76 16.69 10.78
C ILE A 383 0.39 16.00 10.64
N ALA A 384 0.22 15.10 9.65
CA ALA A 384 -1.05 14.42 9.42
C ALA A 384 -1.47 13.53 10.62
N PRO A 385 -0.65 12.58 11.12
CA PRO A 385 -1.00 11.82 12.31
C PRO A 385 -1.16 12.70 13.55
N ALA A 386 -0.34 13.74 13.74
CA ALA A 386 -0.49 14.67 14.85
C ALA A 386 -1.83 15.43 14.78
N ALA A 387 -2.24 15.87 13.58
CA ALA A 387 -3.54 16.50 13.38
C ALA A 387 -4.69 15.52 13.62
N VAL A 388 -4.59 14.29 13.11
CA VAL A 388 -5.58 13.22 13.37
C VAL A 388 -5.69 12.97 14.86
N TRP A 389 -4.59 12.85 15.57
CA TRP A 389 -4.58 12.61 17.02
C TRP A 389 -5.23 13.76 17.81
N THR A 390 -5.00 15.02 17.41
CA THR A 390 -5.54 16.19 18.13
C THR A 390 -7.01 16.47 17.83
N PHE A 391 -7.47 16.23 16.58
CA PHE A 391 -8.81 16.60 16.15
C PHE A 391 -9.84 15.46 16.21
N LEU A 392 -9.39 14.20 16.38
CA LEU A 392 -10.26 13.03 16.40
C LEU A 392 -10.29 12.34 17.77
N ARG A 393 -9.53 12.82 18.74
CA ARG A 393 -9.59 12.42 20.13
C ARG A 393 -10.64 13.26 20.84
#